data_e81bbd67588819abdb1ec1cad37643ca
#
_entry.id   e81bbd67588819abdb1ec1cad37643ca
#
_cell.length_a   1.000
_cell.length_b   1.000
_cell.length_c   1.000
_cell.angle_alpha   90.00
_cell.angle_beta   90.00
_cell.angle_gamma   90.00
#
_symmetry.space_group_name_H-M   'P 1'
#
loop_
_entity.id
_entity.type
_entity.pdbx_description
1 polymer ?
#
loop_
_entity_poly.entity_id
_entity_poly.type
_entity_poly.pdbx_seq_one_letter_code
_entity_poly.pdbx_strand_id
1 'polypeptide(L)'
;LPIVTACATGTHSIGEAFHAVKDGYADAIIAGGSEAAVNSLAIAGFSACMALTEREDPKAASIPFDKRRDGFVLGEGAGVLVLEEYEHAKARGAKIYAEVLGYGNTCDAFHNTAPEPEGKGATQAIAIALKEAGLNEVGEHKIYLNAHGTSTPLNDKTETMAIKAAFGEADAKKLMISSTKSMTGHLLGAA
;
A
#
# COMPACT_ATOMS: atom_id res chain seq x y z
N LEU A 1 -11.86 -14.34 -7.67
CA LEU A 1 -10.54 -14.95 -7.44
C LEU A 1 -10.01 -14.48 -6.08
N PRO A 2 -9.71 -15.37 -5.13
CA PRO A 2 -9.10 -14.98 -3.88
C PRO A 2 -7.61 -14.66 -4.10
N ILE A 3 -7.18 -13.48 -3.63
CA ILE A 3 -5.79 -13.06 -3.58
C ILE A 3 -5.41 -12.94 -2.11
N VAL A 4 -4.34 -13.59 -1.69
CA VAL A 4 -3.88 -13.61 -0.30
C VAL A 4 -2.37 -13.37 -0.27
N THR A 5 -1.97 -12.14 -0.01
CA THR A 5 -0.56 -11.71 0.00
C THR A 5 -0.28 -10.82 1.22
N ALA A 6 -0.82 -11.21 2.38
CA ALA A 6 -0.69 -10.48 3.64
C ALA A 6 -1.08 -8.99 3.47
N CYS A 7 -0.22 -8.07 3.90
CA CYS A 7 -0.50 -6.64 3.86
C CYS A 7 -0.63 -6.05 2.45
N ALA A 8 -0.22 -6.77 1.42
CA ALA A 8 -0.33 -6.34 0.03
C ALA A 8 -1.61 -6.84 -0.66
N THR A 9 -2.46 -7.62 0.02
CA THR A 9 -3.65 -8.26 -0.56
C THR A 9 -4.57 -7.26 -1.27
N GLY A 10 -4.93 -6.17 -0.61
CA GLY A 10 -5.81 -5.15 -1.19
C GLY A 10 -5.22 -4.52 -2.46
N THR A 11 -3.95 -4.14 -2.41
CA THR A 11 -3.24 -3.58 -3.57
C THR A 11 -3.12 -4.59 -4.70
N HIS A 12 -2.77 -5.85 -4.42
CA HIS A 12 -2.68 -6.89 -5.44
C HIS A 12 -4.06 -7.19 -6.05
N SER A 13 -5.12 -7.25 -5.24
CA SER A 13 -6.48 -7.45 -5.74
C SER A 13 -6.89 -6.35 -6.74
N ILE A 14 -6.60 -5.10 -6.41
CA ILE A 14 -6.89 -3.96 -7.29
C ILE A 14 -6.02 -3.99 -8.54
N GLY A 15 -4.73 -4.29 -8.42
CA GLY A 15 -3.80 -4.36 -9.53
C GLY A 15 -4.14 -5.46 -10.55
N GLU A 16 -4.48 -6.65 -10.07
CA GLU A 16 -4.91 -7.76 -10.94
C GLU A 16 -6.25 -7.44 -11.63
N ALA A 17 -7.19 -6.80 -10.92
CA ALA A 17 -8.44 -6.33 -11.52
C ALA A 17 -8.21 -5.25 -12.57
N PHE A 18 -7.27 -4.32 -12.31
CA PHE A 18 -6.87 -3.29 -13.28
C PHE A 18 -6.34 -3.92 -14.57
N HIS A 19 -5.41 -4.87 -14.47
CA HIS A 19 -4.87 -5.55 -15.65
C HIS A 19 -5.97 -6.34 -16.38
N ALA A 20 -6.84 -7.04 -15.65
CA ALA A 20 -7.91 -7.82 -16.28
C ALA A 20 -8.90 -6.93 -17.06
N VAL A 21 -9.25 -5.73 -16.55
CA VAL A 21 -10.08 -4.78 -17.29
C VAL A 21 -9.31 -4.17 -18.46
N LYS A 22 -8.08 -3.73 -18.24
CA LYS A 22 -7.20 -3.14 -19.25
C LYS A 22 -6.95 -4.07 -20.44
N ASP A 23 -6.77 -5.37 -20.17
CA ASP A 23 -6.50 -6.39 -21.18
C ASP A 23 -7.78 -6.96 -21.82
N GLY A 24 -8.97 -6.44 -21.44
CA GLY A 24 -10.25 -6.81 -22.04
C GLY A 24 -10.82 -8.14 -21.60
N TYR A 25 -10.38 -8.68 -20.43
CA TYR A 25 -10.98 -9.90 -19.86
C TYR A 25 -12.33 -9.64 -19.19
N ALA A 26 -12.60 -8.39 -18.81
CA ALA A 26 -13.88 -7.98 -18.23
C ALA A 26 -14.09 -6.48 -18.43
N ASP A 27 -15.37 -6.07 -18.56
CA ASP A 27 -15.74 -4.64 -18.65
C ASP A 27 -15.69 -3.97 -17.28
N ALA A 28 -15.97 -4.71 -16.19
CA ALA A 28 -15.94 -4.20 -14.83
C ALA A 28 -15.61 -5.32 -13.83
N ILE A 29 -14.87 -4.97 -12.78
CA ILE A 29 -14.49 -5.88 -11.69
C ILE A 29 -14.64 -5.18 -10.35
N ILE A 30 -15.19 -5.89 -9.38
CA ILE A 30 -15.20 -5.48 -7.96
C ILE A 30 -13.95 -6.07 -7.29
N ALA A 31 -13.08 -5.21 -6.77
CA ALA A 31 -11.82 -5.60 -6.16
C ALA A 31 -11.55 -4.83 -4.86
N GLY A 32 -10.81 -5.42 -3.95
CA GLY A 32 -10.44 -4.81 -2.68
C GLY A 32 -9.98 -5.83 -1.66
N GLY A 33 -10.01 -5.45 -0.40
CA GLY A 33 -9.62 -6.29 0.72
C GLY A 33 -10.53 -6.12 1.92
N SER A 34 -10.56 -7.13 2.78
CA SER A 34 -11.26 -7.10 4.06
C SER A 34 -10.44 -7.81 5.12
N GLU A 35 -10.51 -7.33 6.35
CA GLU A 35 -9.80 -7.90 7.49
C GLU A 35 -10.61 -7.79 8.78
N ALA A 36 -10.62 -8.85 9.57
CA ALA A 36 -11.25 -8.92 10.89
C ALA A 36 -10.36 -9.72 11.85
N ALA A 37 -9.11 -9.27 12.00
CA ALA A 37 -8.07 -9.99 12.73
C ALA A 37 -7.84 -9.47 14.15
N VAL A 38 -8.65 -8.53 14.67
CA VAL A 38 -8.51 -8.05 16.04
C VAL A 38 -9.10 -9.08 17.01
N ASN A 39 -8.36 -10.18 17.19
CA ASN A 39 -8.72 -11.26 18.09
C ASN A 39 -7.47 -11.73 18.86
N SER A 40 -7.68 -12.51 19.92
CA SER A 40 -6.60 -12.94 20.82
C SER A 40 -5.51 -13.74 20.12
N LEU A 41 -5.85 -14.55 19.09
CA LEU A 41 -4.88 -15.36 18.38
C LEU A 41 -3.96 -14.51 17.51
N ALA A 42 -4.52 -13.58 16.73
CA ALA A 42 -3.73 -12.69 15.87
C ALA A 42 -2.88 -11.72 16.71
N ILE A 43 -3.44 -11.14 17.78
CA ILE A 43 -2.68 -10.29 18.70
C ILE A 43 -1.53 -11.05 19.33
N ALA A 44 -1.76 -12.28 19.83
CA ALA A 44 -0.69 -13.10 20.39
C ALA A 44 0.40 -13.43 19.35
N GLY A 45 -0.01 -13.77 18.13
CA GLY A 45 0.92 -14.07 17.04
C GLY A 45 1.79 -12.87 16.65
N PHE A 46 1.20 -11.69 16.45
CA PHE A 46 1.96 -10.49 16.09
C PHE A 46 2.77 -9.94 17.26
N SER A 47 2.31 -10.10 18.50
CA SER A 47 3.12 -9.79 19.71
C SER A 47 4.33 -10.72 19.80
N ALA A 48 4.19 -12.01 19.53
CA ALA A 48 5.30 -12.95 19.49
C ALA A 48 6.33 -12.62 18.40
N CYS A 49 5.90 -11.99 17.31
CA CYS A 49 6.79 -11.45 16.27
C CYS A 49 7.40 -10.09 16.64
N MET A 50 7.06 -9.52 17.79
CA MET A 50 7.45 -8.15 18.20
C MET A 50 7.07 -7.08 17.15
N ALA A 51 5.90 -7.25 16.51
CA ALA A 51 5.46 -6.39 15.43
C ALA A 51 4.47 -5.30 15.88
N LEU A 52 3.76 -5.53 17.00
CA LEU A 52 2.80 -4.57 17.53
C LEU A 52 3.48 -3.53 18.42
N THR A 53 2.89 -2.32 18.44
CA THR A 53 3.29 -1.28 19.39
C THR A 53 2.93 -1.70 20.82
N GLU A 54 3.79 -1.36 21.76
CA GLU A 54 3.51 -1.51 23.21
C GLU A 54 3.02 -0.22 23.86
N ARG A 55 2.72 0.81 23.05
CA ARG A 55 2.25 2.11 23.55
C ARG A 55 0.79 2.06 23.96
N GLU A 56 0.51 2.54 25.16
CA GLU A 56 -0.83 2.63 25.73
C GLU A 56 -1.57 3.93 25.34
N ASP A 57 -0.84 4.98 24.92
CA ASP A 57 -1.45 6.24 24.47
C ASP A 57 -2.00 6.09 23.04
N PRO A 58 -3.33 6.10 22.85
CA PRO A 58 -3.92 5.95 21.50
C PRO A 58 -3.47 7.04 20.51
N LYS A 59 -3.09 8.22 21.01
CA LYS A 59 -2.63 9.33 20.17
C LYS A 59 -1.18 9.18 19.71
N ALA A 60 -0.43 8.28 20.32
CA ALA A 60 0.97 8.01 20.02
C ALA A 60 1.24 6.54 19.68
N ALA A 61 0.22 5.72 19.50
CA ALA A 61 0.36 4.30 19.23
C ALA A 61 0.71 4.04 17.75
N SER A 62 -0.01 4.65 16.82
CA SER A 62 0.31 4.56 15.38
C SER A 62 0.91 5.88 14.91
N ILE A 63 2.23 5.93 14.80
CA ILE A 63 3.01 7.14 14.49
C ILE A 63 4.02 6.87 13.35
N PRO A 64 3.53 6.59 12.13
CA PRO A 64 4.39 6.30 10.98
C PRO A 64 5.47 7.36 10.80
N PHE A 65 6.70 6.90 10.53
CA PHE A 65 7.91 7.71 10.32
C PHE A 65 8.42 8.52 11.52
N ASP A 66 7.73 8.52 12.67
CA ASP A 66 8.21 9.16 13.89
C ASP A 66 9.39 8.38 14.49
N LYS A 67 10.33 9.12 15.11
CA LYS A 67 11.50 8.50 15.75
C LYS A 67 11.15 7.58 16.91
N ARG A 68 10.00 7.80 17.53
CA ARG A 68 9.49 7.04 18.70
C ARG A 68 8.70 5.81 18.31
N ARG A 69 8.44 5.58 17.01
CA ARG A 69 7.68 4.41 16.53
C ARG A 69 8.33 3.11 17.00
N ASP A 70 7.52 2.12 17.33
CA ASP A 70 7.99 0.84 17.88
C ASP A 70 7.23 -0.39 17.35
N GLY A 71 6.13 -0.19 16.63
CA GLY A 71 5.31 -1.26 16.07
C GLY A 71 4.02 -0.72 15.47
N PHE A 72 3.23 -1.58 14.85
CA PHE A 72 1.95 -1.19 14.29
C PHE A 72 0.78 -1.39 15.28
N VAL A 73 -0.31 -0.70 15.05
CA VAL A 73 -1.61 -0.95 15.69
C VAL A 73 -2.43 -1.82 14.77
N LEU A 74 -2.93 -2.95 15.25
CA LEU A 74 -3.79 -3.83 14.47
C LEU A 74 -5.17 -3.18 14.30
N GLY A 75 -5.67 -3.13 13.06
CA GLY A 75 -6.98 -2.61 12.71
C GLY A 75 -7.84 -3.63 11.98
N GLU A 76 -9.12 -3.33 11.85
CA GLU A 76 -10.11 -4.11 11.09
C GLU A 76 -10.86 -3.21 10.12
N GLY A 77 -11.32 -3.76 9.02
CA GLY A 77 -12.15 -3.05 8.07
C GLY A 77 -12.20 -3.70 6.70
N ALA A 78 -12.83 -3.01 5.77
CA ALA A 78 -12.92 -3.42 4.38
C ALA A 78 -12.92 -2.19 3.47
N GLY A 79 -12.26 -2.33 2.33
CA GLY A 79 -12.31 -1.35 1.24
C GLY A 79 -12.52 -2.07 -0.08
N VAL A 80 -13.48 -1.60 -0.87
CA VAL A 80 -13.84 -2.20 -2.15
C VAL A 80 -14.00 -1.12 -3.19
N LEU A 81 -13.40 -1.34 -4.36
CA LEU A 81 -13.52 -0.48 -5.53
C LEU A 81 -14.23 -1.22 -6.66
N VAL A 82 -14.94 -0.47 -7.49
CA VAL A 82 -15.43 -0.92 -8.79
C VAL A 82 -14.47 -0.35 -9.83
N LEU A 83 -13.68 -1.21 -10.46
CA LEU A 83 -12.86 -0.86 -11.60
C LEU A 83 -13.65 -1.16 -12.86
N GLU A 84 -13.67 -0.22 -13.79
CA GLU A 84 -14.49 -0.31 -14.99
C GLU A 84 -13.73 0.32 -16.17
N GLU A 85 -13.87 -0.28 -17.34
CA GLU A 85 -13.30 0.28 -18.56
C GLU A 85 -13.88 1.67 -18.82
N TYR A 86 -13.03 2.61 -19.21
CA TYR A 86 -13.35 4.04 -19.24
C TYR A 86 -14.52 4.37 -20.18
N GLU A 87 -14.51 3.87 -21.41
CA GLU A 87 -15.60 4.16 -22.36
C GLU A 87 -16.90 3.45 -21.98
N HIS A 88 -16.82 2.26 -21.37
CA HIS A 88 -17.98 1.57 -20.82
C HIS A 88 -18.62 2.40 -19.69
N ALA A 89 -17.81 2.92 -18.76
CA ALA A 89 -18.30 3.80 -17.68
C ALA A 89 -18.95 5.07 -18.20
N LYS A 90 -18.33 5.73 -19.20
CA LYS A 90 -18.88 6.92 -19.86
C LYS A 90 -20.19 6.65 -20.57
N ALA A 91 -20.28 5.55 -21.31
CA ALA A 91 -21.47 5.21 -22.09
C ALA A 91 -22.73 5.07 -21.22
N ARG A 92 -22.58 4.59 -19.96
CA ARG A 92 -23.69 4.48 -19.01
C ARG A 92 -23.87 5.70 -18.09
N GLY A 93 -23.07 6.76 -18.28
CA GLY A 93 -23.12 7.97 -17.46
C GLY A 93 -22.63 7.77 -16.03
N ALA A 94 -21.70 6.84 -15.79
CA ALA A 94 -21.15 6.62 -14.47
C ALA A 94 -20.37 7.81 -13.95
N LYS A 95 -20.42 8.03 -12.63
CA LYS A 95 -19.52 8.98 -11.98
C LYS A 95 -18.14 8.35 -11.85
N ILE A 96 -17.17 8.90 -12.57
CA ILE A 96 -15.76 8.47 -12.49
C ILE A 96 -15.07 9.31 -11.40
N TYR A 97 -14.46 8.65 -10.43
CA TYR A 97 -13.77 9.30 -9.31
C TYR A 97 -12.29 9.51 -9.60
N ALA A 98 -11.66 8.55 -10.25
CA ALA A 98 -10.25 8.56 -10.60
C ALA A 98 -9.99 7.55 -11.73
N GLU A 99 -8.80 7.61 -12.30
CA GLU A 99 -8.28 6.65 -13.26
C GLU A 99 -7.11 5.89 -12.63
N VAL A 100 -7.07 4.56 -12.80
CA VAL A 100 -5.94 3.73 -12.42
C VAL A 100 -5.00 3.67 -13.61
N LEU A 101 -3.80 4.18 -13.47
CA LEU A 101 -2.85 4.35 -14.59
C LEU A 101 -1.75 3.29 -14.59
N GLY A 102 -1.41 2.72 -13.46
CA GLY A 102 -0.34 1.75 -13.39
C GLY A 102 -0.32 0.95 -12.10
N TYR A 103 0.29 -0.20 -12.16
CA TYR A 103 0.44 -1.14 -11.07
C TYR A 103 1.84 -1.74 -11.06
N GLY A 104 2.41 -1.96 -9.89
CA GLY A 104 3.68 -2.64 -9.74
C GLY A 104 3.67 -3.60 -8.57
N ASN A 105 4.02 -4.85 -8.83
CA ASN A 105 4.22 -5.85 -7.79
C ASN A 105 5.60 -6.50 -7.92
N THR A 106 6.17 -6.84 -6.79
CA THR A 106 7.50 -7.46 -6.69
C THR A 106 7.56 -8.35 -5.46
N CYS A 107 8.63 -9.11 -5.34
CA CYS A 107 8.89 -9.94 -4.18
C CYS A 107 10.35 -9.74 -3.73
N ASP A 108 10.54 -9.42 -2.46
CA ASP A 108 11.89 -9.28 -1.88
C ASP A 108 12.68 -10.59 -1.90
N ALA A 109 12.00 -11.74 -1.72
CA ALA A 109 12.62 -13.07 -1.60
C ALA A 109 13.80 -13.09 -0.60
N PHE A 110 13.70 -12.32 0.49
CA PHE A 110 14.76 -12.08 1.45
C PHE A 110 14.51 -12.75 2.80
N HIS A 111 13.37 -12.45 3.43
CA HIS A 111 13.03 -12.95 4.76
C HIS A 111 11.51 -13.09 4.91
N ASN A 112 11.05 -13.94 5.85
CA ASN A 112 9.62 -14.18 6.04
C ASN A 112 8.84 -12.94 6.49
N THR A 113 9.45 -12.05 7.29
CA THR A 113 8.78 -10.88 7.87
C THR A 113 9.56 -9.58 7.74
N ALA A 114 10.88 -9.62 7.60
CA ALA A 114 11.70 -8.41 7.47
C ALA A 114 11.81 -7.96 6.01
N PRO A 115 11.68 -6.65 5.72
CA PRO A 115 11.94 -6.13 4.39
C PRO A 115 13.40 -6.28 4.00
N GLU A 116 13.67 -6.38 2.70
CA GLU A 116 15.03 -6.36 2.16
C GLU A 116 15.68 -5.02 2.53
N PRO A 117 16.88 -5.03 3.16
CA PRO A 117 17.45 -3.85 3.84
C PRO A 117 17.68 -2.62 2.95
N GLU A 118 17.91 -2.80 1.66
CA GLU A 118 18.10 -1.72 0.70
C GLU A 118 16.79 -1.27 0.03
N GLY A 119 15.66 -1.96 0.30
CA GLY A 119 14.34 -1.63 -0.25
C GLY A 119 14.22 -1.86 -1.75
N LYS A 120 14.98 -2.80 -2.30
CA LYS A 120 15.03 -3.06 -3.76
C LYS A 120 13.66 -3.45 -4.32
N GLY A 121 12.94 -4.34 -3.64
CA GLY A 121 11.62 -4.76 -4.07
C GLY A 121 10.64 -3.59 -4.11
N ALA A 122 10.54 -2.81 -3.06
CA ALA A 122 9.66 -1.63 -3.01
C ALA A 122 10.06 -0.56 -4.04
N THR A 123 11.38 -0.31 -4.21
CA THR A 123 11.89 0.59 -5.26
C THR A 123 11.44 0.14 -6.65
N GLN A 124 11.56 -1.14 -6.94
CA GLN A 124 11.19 -1.71 -8.23
C GLN A 124 9.67 -1.68 -8.45
N ALA A 125 8.86 -1.95 -7.42
CA ALA A 125 7.40 -1.87 -7.51
C ALA A 125 6.94 -0.46 -7.86
N ILE A 126 7.49 0.57 -7.21
CA ILE A 126 7.21 1.97 -7.53
C ILE A 126 7.63 2.28 -8.97
N ALA A 127 8.82 1.88 -9.39
CA ALA A 127 9.32 2.14 -10.74
C ALA A 127 8.46 1.47 -11.82
N ILE A 128 7.98 0.25 -11.60
CA ILE A 128 7.08 -0.46 -12.52
C ILE A 128 5.75 0.29 -12.64
N ALA A 129 5.13 0.68 -11.51
CA ALA A 129 3.87 1.41 -11.50
C ALA A 129 3.98 2.76 -12.23
N LEU A 130 5.04 3.53 -11.96
CA LEU A 130 5.31 4.80 -12.63
C LEU A 130 5.51 4.63 -14.14
N LYS A 131 6.29 3.62 -14.53
CA LYS A 131 6.52 3.31 -15.94
C LYS A 131 5.22 2.93 -16.65
N GLU A 132 4.40 2.08 -16.06
CA GLU A 132 3.12 1.69 -16.64
C GLU A 132 2.15 2.87 -16.74
N ALA A 133 2.17 3.76 -15.76
CA ALA A 133 1.41 5.01 -15.76
C ALA A 133 1.90 6.06 -16.78
N GLY A 134 3.03 5.82 -17.44
CA GLY A 134 3.65 6.80 -18.32
C GLY A 134 4.31 7.98 -17.59
N LEU A 135 4.49 7.88 -16.28
CA LEU A 135 5.09 8.92 -15.43
C LEU A 135 6.60 8.67 -15.26
N ASN A 136 7.36 8.83 -16.34
CA ASN A 136 8.81 8.58 -16.32
C ASN A 136 9.60 9.68 -15.59
N GLU A 137 9.00 10.86 -15.44
CA GLU A 137 9.57 11.99 -14.69
C GLU A 137 8.50 12.57 -13.78
N VAL A 138 8.84 12.81 -12.53
CA VAL A 138 7.92 13.43 -11.56
C VAL A 138 7.61 14.86 -11.98
N GLY A 139 8.61 15.57 -12.50
CA GLY A 139 8.48 16.89 -13.11
C GLY A 139 7.67 17.88 -12.29
N GLU A 140 6.66 18.48 -12.90
CA GLU A 140 5.73 19.43 -12.27
C GLU A 140 4.49 18.76 -11.64
N HIS A 141 4.38 17.43 -11.69
CA HIS A 141 3.24 16.73 -11.12
C HIS A 141 3.20 16.86 -9.60
N LYS A 142 2.02 17.16 -9.08
CA LYS A 142 1.76 17.09 -7.63
C LYS A 142 1.43 15.66 -7.27
N ILE A 143 2.38 14.97 -6.64
CA ILE A 143 2.21 13.57 -6.24
C ILE A 143 1.96 13.50 -4.74
N TYR A 144 0.87 12.83 -4.37
CA TYR A 144 0.62 12.37 -3.02
C TYR A 144 0.88 10.86 -2.94
N LEU A 145 1.69 10.45 -1.99
CA LEU A 145 2.03 9.07 -1.72
C LEU A 145 1.41 8.66 -0.38
N ASN A 146 0.42 7.77 -0.43
CA ASN A 146 -0.05 7.08 0.78
C ASN A 146 0.87 5.90 1.02
N ALA A 147 1.78 6.05 1.95
CA ALA A 147 2.83 5.09 2.22
C ALA A 147 2.28 3.84 2.94
N HIS A 148 3.01 2.74 2.85
CA HIS A 148 2.77 1.59 3.72
C HIS A 148 2.86 2.02 5.18
N GLY A 149 3.96 2.69 5.58
CA GLY A 149 4.03 3.45 6.81
C GLY A 149 3.38 2.79 8.02
N THR A 150 3.88 1.61 8.39
CA THR A 150 3.27 0.77 9.42
C THR A 150 3.61 1.22 10.85
N SER A 151 4.42 2.25 11.03
CA SER A 151 4.94 2.64 12.36
C SER A 151 5.91 1.62 12.94
N THR A 152 6.47 0.73 12.13
CA THR A 152 7.51 -0.20 12.56
C THR A 152 8.90 0.37 12.26
N PRO A 153 9.90 0.09 13.11
CA PRO A 153 11.26 0.61 12.93
C PRO A 153 11.87 0.26 11.56
N LEU A 154 11.72 -0.99 11.12
CA LEU A 154 12.32 -1.49 9.88
C LEU A 154 11.59 -0.99 8.63
N ASN A 155 10.26 -1.18 8.56
CA ASN A 155 9.50 -0.80 7.38
C ASN A 155 9.67 0.67 7.03
N ASP A 156 9.41 1.57 7.97
CA ASP A 156 9.38 3.01 7.68
C ASP A 156 10.76 3.52 7.24
N LYS A 157 11.83 2.94 7.78
CA LYS A 157 13.19 3.24 7.33
C LYS A 157 13.42 2.75 5.90
N THR A 158 13.12 1.49 5.62
CA THR A 158 13.36 0.87 4.31
C THR A 158 12.48 1.50 3.24
N GLU A 159 11.21 1.78 3.54
CA GLU A 159 10.31 2.46 2.62
C GLU A 159 10.77 3.87 2.29
N THR A 160 11.28 4.62 3.27
CA THR A 160 11.88 5.94 3.02
C THR A 160 13.06 5.85 2.04
N MET A 161 13.90 4.82 2.17
CA MET A 161 15.01 4.58 1.25
C MET A 161 14.50 4.21 -0.15
N ALA A 162 13.51 3.33 -0.24
CA ALA A 162 12.92 2.91 -1.50
C ALA A 162 12.25 4.08 -2.26
N ILE A 163 11.52 4.94 -1.57
CA ILE A 163 10.92 6.15 -2.15
C ILE A 163 12.01 7.05 -2.74
N LYS A 164 13.08 7.31 -1.98
CA LYS A 164 14.20 8.12 -2.47
C LYS A 164 14.91 7.50 -3.65
N ALA A 165 15.08 6.19 -3.65
CA ALA A 165 15.71 5.46 -4.76
C ALA A 165 14.84 5.49 -6.02
N ALA A 166 13.52 5.35 -5.89
CA ALA A 166 12.59 5.33 -7.02
C ALA A 166 12.40 6.71 -7.66
N PHE A 167 12.27 7.77 -6.85
CA PHE A 167 12.00 9.13 -7.34
C PHE A 167 13.26 9.99 -7.50
N GLY A 168 14.39 9.55 -6.93
CA GLY A 168 15.58 10.39 -6.76
C GLY A 168 15.46 11.34 -5.57
N GLU A 169 16.59 11.69 -4.93
CA GLU A 169 16.64 12.50 -3.70
C GLU A 169 15.94 13.87 -3.84
N ALA A 170 16.07 14.52 -4.99
CA ALA A 170 15.52 15.86 -5.22
C ALA A 170 13.99 15.82 -5.34
N ASP A 171 13.45 14.86 -6.10
CA ASP A 171 12.02 14.76 -6.35
C ASP A 171 11.28 14.10 -5.18
N ALA A 172 11.92 13.15 -4.49
CA ALA A 172 11.36 12.57 -3.28
C ALA A 172 11.02 13.62 -2.20
N LYS A 173 11.79 14.71 -2.13
CA LYS A 173 11.53 15.83 -1.21
C LYS A 173 10.32 16.71 -1.60
N LYS A 174 9.85 16.61 -2.82
CA LYS A 174 8.67 17.33 -3.32
C LYS A 174 7.38 16.56 -3.09
N LEU A 175 7.46 15.26 -2.79
CA LEU A 175 6.30 14.41 -2.56
C LEU A 175 5.56 14.82 -1.29
N MET A 176 4.24 14.80 -1.37
CA MET A 176 3.38 14.84 -0.18
C MET A 176 3.19 13.41 0.30
N ILE A 177 3.70 13.09 1.48
CA ILE A 177 3.71 11.71 1.99
C ILE A 177 2.97 11.65 3.33
N SER A 178 2.06 10.68 3.45
CA SER A 178 1.50 10.28 4.74
C SER A 178 1.15 8.80 4.72
N SER A 179 0.79 8.24 5.87
CA SER A 179 0.18 6.91 5.96
C SER A 179 -1.16 7.02 6.68
N THR A 180 -2.22 6.55 6.04
CA THR A 180 -3.56 6.46 6.64
C THR A 180 -3.59 5.55 7.87
N LYS A 181 -2.59 4.69 8.04
CA LYS A 181 -2.45 3.83 9.23
C LYS A 181 -2.23 4.61 10.54
N SER A 182 -1.85 5.88 10.45
CA SER A 182 -1.85 6.77 11.63
C SER A 182 -3.25 7.00 12.20
N MET A 183 -4.30 6.78 11.41
CA MET A 183 -5.70 7.00 11.77
C MET A 183 -6.45 5.67 11.96
N THR A 184 -6.23 4.72 11.07
CA THR A 184 -7.00 3.46 11.01
C THR A 184 -6.29 2.28 11.68
N GLY A 185 -5.00 2.40 12.00
CA GLY A 185 -4.16 1.26 12.27
C GLY A 185 -3.87 0.48 10.99
N HIS A 186 -3.26 -0.68 11.13
CA HIS A 186 -2.91 -1.56 10.02
C HIS A 186 -3.97 -2.66 9.85
N LEU A 187 -4.73 -2.58 8.78
CA LEU A 187 -5.81 -3.50 8.45
C LEU A 187 -5.33 -4.75 7.69
N LEU A 188 -4.03 -5.04 7.70
CA LEU A 188 -3.43 -6.19 7.02
C LEU A 188 -3.90 -6.30 5.57
N GLY A 189 -4.72 -7.32 5.25
CA GLY A 189 -5.22 -7.55 3.90
C GLY A 189 -6.17 -6.48 3.36
N ALA A 190 -6.68 -5.60 4.20
CA ALA A 190 -7.53 -4.46 3.82
C ALA A 190 -6.81 -3.10 3.86
N ALA A 191 -5.46 -3.09 3.99
CA ALA A 191 -4.65 -1.87 4.09
C ALA A 191 -4.32 -1.29 2.71
#